data_51690c4342c45693b75e064bc56e6319
#
_entry.id   51690c4342c45693b75e064bc56e6319
#
_cell.length_a   1.000
_cell.length_b   1.000
_cell.length_c   1.000
_cell.angle_alpha   90.00
_cell.angle_beta   90.00
_cell.angle_gamma   90.00
#
_symmetry.space_group_name_H-M   'P 1'
#
loop_
_entity.id
_entity.type
_entity.pdbx_description
1 polymer ?
#
loop_
_entity_poly.entity_id
_entity_poly.type
_entity_poly.pdbx_seq_one_letter_code
_entity_poly.pdbx_strand_id
1 'polypeptide(L)'
;VSTLPTQHGETLVMTLLDKARGRLSIEELGMKPDERKRLEDLIRRPNGMILFTGPTGSGKSTSLYAILQALARPEVNIITVEDPIEYDLPGVGQVQVNDKAGLTFSSSLRSILRQDPDIIMIGEMRDFDTAHIGIQSSLTGHLVLSTLHTNDSISAVTRLIDMGIEPYLVSGSLLGVVAQRLVRSICPHCREEVPASGVILQHGIEKAWRGRGCEKCRNTGYIGRFGL
;
A
#
# COMPACT_ATOMS: atom_id res chain seq x y z
N VAL A 1 -5.78 12.01 14.89
CA VAL A 1 -5.64 12.03 16.35
C VAL A 1 -6.62 11.04 16.95
N SER A 2 -6.13 10.12 17.78
CA SER A 2 -6.95 9.14 18.50
C SER A 2 -6.71 9.32 20.00
N THR A 3 -7.78 9.34 20.79
CA THR A 3 -7.73 9.38 22.24
C THR A 3 -8.33 8.12 22.82
N LEU A 4 -7.73 7.60 23.89
CA LEU A 4 -8.21 6.44 24.61
C LEU A 4 -8.20 6.72 26.12
N PRO A 5 -9.35 6.64 26.82
CA PRO A 5 -9.37 6.70 28.27
C PRO A 5 -8.65 5.49 28.86
N THR A 6 -7.74 5.75 29.81
CA THR A 6 -7.02 4.72 30.55
C THR A 6 -7.16 4.95 32.06
N GLN A 7 -6.75 3.99 32.87
CA GLN A 7 -6.83 4.08 34.34
C GLN A 7 -6.10 5.31 34.90
N HIS A 8 -5.08 5.84 34.24
CA HIS A 8 -4.26 6.96 34.72
C HIS A 8 -4.47 8.25 33.92
N GLY A 9 -5.57 8.37 33.16
CA GLY A 9 -5.89 9.52 32.32
C GLY A 9 -6.11 9.11 30.86
N GLU A 10 -6.07 10.09 29.95
CA GLU A 10 -6.24 9.84 28.51
C GLU A 10 -4.89 9.66 27.82
N THR A 11 -4.79 8.63 26.99
CA THR A 11 -3.68 8.46 26.06
C THR A 11 -4.07 9.08 24.72
N LEU A 12 -3.17 9.88 24.15
CA LEU A 12 -3.36 10.54 22.88
C LEU A 12 -2.31 10.07 21.88
N VAL A 13 -2.77 9.60 20.73
CA VAL A 13 -1.91 9.22 19.61
C VAL A 13 -2.15 10.19 18.44
N MET A 14 -1.07 10.84 17.98
CA MET A 14 -1.09 11.70 16.81
C MET A 14 -0.23 11.12 15.70
N THR A 15 -0.81 10.95 14.53
CA THR A 15 -0.07 10.65 13.31
C THR A 15 0.25 11.96 12.59
N LEU A 16 1.53 12.24 12.39
CA LEU A 16 1.98 13.39 11.60
C LEU A 16 2.09 12.95 10.13
N LEU A 17 1.26 13.53 9.29
CA LEU A 17 1.29 13.29 7.85
C LEU A 17 2.24 14.28 7.18
N ASP A 18 3.26 13.77 6.53
CA ASP A 18 4.19 14.57 5.72
C ASP A 18 3.63 14.71 4.30
N LYS A 19 3.05 15.86 3.99
CA LYS A 19 2.43 16.14 2.69
C LYS A 19 3.39 15.96 1.50
N ALA A 20 4.70 16.09 1.71
CA ALA A 20 5.69 15.88 0.66
C ALA A 20 5.80 14.40 0.23
N ARG A 21 5.51 13.47 1.14
CA ARG A 21 5.55 12.02 0.85
C ARG A 21 4.34 11.50 0.07
N GLY A 22 3.24 12.23 0.02
CA GLY A 22 2.07 11.88 -0.76
C GLY A 22 2.23 12.09 -2.27
N ARG A 23 3.40 12.56 -2.73
CA ARG A 23 3.69 12.86 -4.14
C ARG A 23 4.82 12.00 -4.73
N LEU A 24 5.10 10.84 -4.14
CA LEU A 24 6.10 9.93 -4.71
C LEU A 24 5.58 9.35 -6.02
N SER A 25 6.44 9.34 -7.04
CA SER A 25 6.19 8.62 -8.29
C SER A 25 6.49 7.12 -8.12
N ILE A 26 6.04 6.30 -9.07
CA ILE A 26 6.32 4.85 -9.04
C ILE A 26 7.83 4.58 -9.06
N GLU A 27 8.62 5.42 -9.74
CA GLU A 27 10.08 5.33 -9.81
C GLU A 27 10.75 5.53 -8.44
N GLU A 28 10.15 6.37 -7.59
CA GLU A 28 10.67 6.71 -6.27
C GLU A 28 10.31 5.71 -5.17
N LEU A 29 9.47 4.69 -5.47
CA LEU A 29 9.06 3.66 -4.51
C LEU A 29 10.22 2.72 -4.11
N GLY A 30 11.31 2.70 -4.88
CA GLY A 30 12.49 1.88 -4.58
C GLY A 30 12.44 0.45 -5.12
N MET A 31 11.47 0.15 -5.99
CA MET A 31 11.36 -1.15 -6.67
C MET A 31 12.55 -1.39 -7.61
N LYS A 32 12.95 -2.65 -7.78
CA LYS A 32 13.90 -3.03 -8.84
C LYS A 32 13.28 -2.78 -10.22
N PRO A 33 14.10 -2.47 -11.25
CA PRO A 33 13.59 -2.16 -12.59
C PRO A 33 12.62 -3.22 -13.15
N ASP A 34 12.93 -4.50 -12.96
CA ASP A 34 12.10 -5.60 -13.45
C ASP A 34 10.76 -5.70 -12.68
N GLU A 35 10.78 -5.48 -11.37
CA GLU A 35 9.58 -5.47 -10.53
C GLU A 35 8.68 -4.28 -10.88
N ARG A 36 9.28 -3.11 -11.06
CA ARG A 36 8.58 -1.91 -11.49
C ARG A 36 7.91 -2.12 -12.85
N LYS A 37 8.65 -2.64 -13.83
CA LYS A 37 8.10 -2.92 -15.16
C LYS A 37 6.90 -3.88 -15.09
N ARG A 38 6.99 -4.95 -14.29
CA ARG A 38 5.86 -5.86 -14.07
C ARG A 38 4.66 -5.15 -13.48
N LEU A 39 4.86 -4.29 -12.47
CA LEU A 39 3.77 -3.50 -11.89
C LEU A 39 3.15 -2.56 -12.91
N GLU A 40 3.97 -1.84 -13.69
CA GLU A 40 3.50 -0.95 -14.76
C GLU A 40 2.69 -1.69 -15.82
N ASP A 41 3.07 -2.93 -16.16
CA ASP A 41 2.31 -3.78 -17.09
C ASP A 41 0.97 -4.24 -16.49
N LEU A 42 0.92 -4.50 -15.18
CA LEU A 42 -0.30 -4.90 -14.49
C LEU A 42 -1.30 -3.74 -14.36
N ILE A 43 -0.86 -2.54 -14.01
CA ILE A 43 -1.75 -1.38 -13.83
C ILE A 43 -2.30 -0.82 -15.16
N ARG A 44 -1.77 -1.26 -16.30
CA ARG A 44 -2.31 -0.95 -17.65
C ARG A 44 -3.43 -1.88 -18.09
N ARG A 45 -3.70 -2.93 -17.31
CA ARG A 45 -4.81 -3.85 -17.63
C ARG A 45 -6.14 -3.12 -17.44
N PRO A 46 -7.12 -3.35 -18.30
CA PRO A 46 -8.40 -2.66 -18.22
C PRO A 46 -9.23 -3.09 -17.03
N ASN A 47 -9.02 -4.30 -16.54
CA ASN A 47 -9.74 -4.88 -15.40
C ASN A 47 -8.90 -5.93 -14.68
N GLY A 48 -9.31 -6.27 -13.48
CA GLY A 48 -8.66 -7.24 -12.62
C GLY A 48 -8.30 -6.62 -11.25
N MET A 49 -7.70 -7.40 -10.38
CA MET A 49 -7.36 -6.98 -9.03
C MET A 49 -5.86 -7.03 -8.78
N ILE A 50 -5.31 -5.96 -8.20
CA ILE A 50 -3.93 -5.91 -7.73
C ILE A 50 -3.97 -5.65 -6.22
N LEU A 51 -3.30 -6.52 -5.44
CA LEU A 51 -3.24 -6.42 -3.99
C LEU A 51 -1.86 -6.00 -3.51
N PHE A 52 -1.83 -5.09 -2.55
CA PHE A 52 -0.64 -4.76 -1.79
C PHE A 52 -0.74 -5.37 -0.40
N THR A 53 0.28 -6.12 0.02
CA THR A 53 0.30 -6.76 1.31
C THR A 53 1.55 -6.42 2.12
N GLY A 54 1.44 -6.52 3.42
CA GLY A 54 2.49 -6.20 4.36
C GLY A 54 1.95 -5.65 5.68
N PRO A 55 2.77 -5.54 6.72
CA PRO A 55 2.36 -5.00 8.01
C PRO A 55 1.98 -3.52 7.92
N THR A 56 1.42 -3.01 8.99
CA THR A 56 1.19 -1.57 9.15
C THR A 56 2.51 -0.81 9.02
N GLY A 57 2.49 0.29 8.27
CA GLY A 57 3.69 1.09 8.02
C GLY A 57 4.67 0.52 6.97
N SER A 58 4.27 -0.51 6.20
CA SER A 58 5.09 -1.04 5.10
C SER A 58 5.04 -0.20 3.82
N GLY A 59 4.27 0.89 3.79
CA GLY A 59 4.19 1.81 2.67
C GLY A 59 3.11 1.48 1.62
N LYS A 60 2.16 0.59 1.92
CA LYS A 60 1.09 0.18 0.99
C LYS A 60 0.29 1.37 0.43
N SER A 61 -0.22 2.24 1.31
CA SER A 61 -0.97 3.43 0.90
C SER A 61 -0.14 4.37 0.02
N THR A 62 1.15 4.55 0.35
CA THR A 62 2.08 5.35 -0.46
C THR A 62 2.23 4.79 -1.87
N SER A 63 2.39 3.47 -2.00
CA SER A 63 2.50 2.80 -3.30
C SER A 63 1.20 2.89 -4.10
N LEU A 64 0.05 2.68 -3.46
CA LEU A 64 -1.25 2.83 -4.09
C LEU A 64 -1.47 4.26 -4.59
N TYR A 65 -1.13 5.26 -3.78
CA TYR A 65 -1.26 6.67 -4.19
C TYR A 65 -0.35 7.03 -5.36
N ALA A 66 0.89 6.52 -5.38
CA ALA A 66 1.79 6.70 -6.53
C ALA A 66 1.21 6.10 -7.82
N ILE A 67 0.57 4.94 -7.72
CA ILE A 67 -0.12 4.29 -8.85
C ILE A 67 -1.33 5.12 -9.29
N LEU A 68 -2.18 5.55 -8.36
CA LEU A 68 -3.36 6.36 -8.68
C LEU A 68 -2.96 7.66 -9.37
N GLN A 69 -1.91 8.35 -8.90
CA GLN A 69 -1.39 9.55 -9.55
C GLN A 69 -0.87 9.28 -10.97
N ALA A 70 -0.20 8.14 -11.19
CA ALA A 70 0.29 7.76 -12.51
C ALA A 70 -0.85 7.40 -13.49
N LEU A 71 -1.99 6.94 -12.98
CA LEU A 71 -3.17 6.58 -13.76
C LEU A 71 -4.18 7.73 -13.92
N ALA A 72 -4.10 8.75 -13.06
CA ALA A 72 -5.03 9.89 -13.09
C ALA A 72 -4.89 10.68 -14.40
N ARG A 73 -5.97 10.68 -15.18
CA ARG A 73 -6.13 11.41 -16.44
C ARG A 73 -7.57 11.91 -16.54
N PRO A 74 -7.85 12.98 -17.30
CA PRO A 74 -9.22 13.50 -17.42
C PRO A 74 -10.24 12.48 -17.94
N GLU A 75 -9.78 11.48 -18.69
CA GLU A 75 -10.63 10.45 -19.31
C GLU A 75 -10.84 9.23 -18.42
N VAL A 76 -10.21 9.17 -17.24
CA VAL A 76 -10.25 8.00 -16.34
C VAL A 76 -10.93 8.38 -15.04
N ASN A 77 -12.04 7.75 -14.75
CA ASN A 77 -12.77 7.95 -13.50
C ASN A 77 -12.20 7.05 -12.39
N ILE A 78 -11.45 7.64 -11.47
CA ILE A 78 -10.83 6.96 -10.34
C ILE A 78 -11.59 7.31 -9.07
N ILE A 79 -12.07 6.29 -8.35
CA ILE A 79 -12.75 6.49 -7.07
C ILE A 79 -12.13 5.60 -6.00
N THR A 80 -11.89 6.16 -4.82
CA THR A 80 -11.35 5.44 -3.67
C THR A 80 -12.33 5.37 -2.52
N VAL A 81 -12.16 4.37 -1.66
CA VAL A 81 -12.80 4.30 -0.33
C VAL A 81 -11.74 3.97 0.71
N GLU A 82 -11.61 4.81 1.74
CA GLU A 82 -10.45 4.84 2.65
C GLU A 82 -10.86 5.07 4.11
N ASP A 83 -10.01 4.60 5.06
CA ASP A 83 -10.21 4.78 6.50
C ASP A 83 -8.86 5.00 7.23
N PRO A 84 -8.43 6.27 7.40
CA PRO A 84 -8.92 7.50 6.75
C PRO A 84 -8.23 7.79 5.40
N ILE A 85 -8.66 8.88 4.73
CA ILE A 85 -7.90 9.48 3.62
C ILE A 85 -6.60 10.07 4.19
N GLU A 86 -5.44 9.61 3.69
CA GLU A 86 -4.13 10.08 4.15
C GLU A 86 -3.73 11.40 3.51
N TYR A 87 -3.98 11.55 2.20
CA TYR A 87 -3.66 12.75 1.41
C TYR A 87 -4.73 12.98 0.35
N ASP A 88 -4.96 14.24 0.02
CA ASP A 88 -5.80 14.64 -1.10
C ASP A 88 -5.08 14.39 -2.44
N LEU A 89 -5.73 13.67 -3.35
CA LEU A 89 -5.22 13.31 -4.67
C LEU A 89 -6.00 14.08 -5.75
N PRO A 90 -5.38 15.04 -6.44
CA PRO A 90 -6.04 15.75 -7.52
C PRO A 90 -6.51 14.80 -8.64
N GLY A 91 -7.76 14.96 -9.07
CA GLY A 91 -8.35 14.13 -10.13
C GLY A 91 -8.86 12.75 -9.66
N VAL A 92 -8.90 12.49 -8.36
CA VAL A 92 -9.41 11.25 -7.77
C VAL A 92 -10.58 11.54 -6.86
N GLY A 93 -11.69 10.83 -7.03
CA GLY A 93 -12.84 10.89 -6.14
C GLY A 93 -12.57 10.08 -4.87
N GLN A 94 -12.26 10.72 -3.74
CA GLN A 94 -11.93 10.02 -2.51
C GLN A 94 -13.11 10.02 -1.52
N VAL A 95 -13.53 8.83 -1.10
CA VAL A 95 -14.60 8.61 -0.12
C VAL A 95 -13.99 8.15 1.20
N GLN A 96 -14.24 8.88 2.27
CA GLN A 96 -13.82 8.46 3.61
C GLN A 96 -14.93 7.68 4.31
N VAL A 97 -14.57 6.53 4.86
CA VAL A 97 -15.45 5.71 5.71
C VAL A 97 -15.95 6.53 6.91
N ASN A 98 -17.23 6.39 7.21
CA ASN A 98 -17.86 6.97 8.38
C ASN A 98 -18.94 6.02 8.90
N ASP A 99 -18.56 5.10 9.78
CA ASP A 99 -19.46 4.09 10.33
C ASP A 99 -20.67 4.69 11.05
N LYS A 100 -20.50 5.85 11.71
CA LYS A 100 -21.58 6.55 12.39
C LYS A 100 -22.67 7.02 11.43
N ALA A 101 -22.31 7.30 10.18
CA ALA A 101 -23.22 7.69 9.12
C ALA A 101 -23.65 6.50 8.25
N GLY A 102 -23.26 5.25 8.60
CA GLY A 102 -23.53 4.06 7.80
C GLY A 102 -22.70 3.95 6.51
N LEU A 103 -21.69 4.80 6.35
CA LEU A 103 -20.80 4.80 5.18
C LEU A 103 -19.62 3.86 5.45
N THR A 104 -19.87 2.57 5.32
CA THR A 104 -18.86 1.50 5.46
C THR A 104 -18.13 1.26 4.14
N PHE A 105 -17.06 0.43 4.13
CA PHE A 105 -16.40 0.01 2.90
C PHE A 105 -17.39 -0.62 1.92
N SER A 106 -18.16 -1.61 2.35
CA SER A 106 -19.09 -2.33 1.50
C SER A 106 -20.26 -1.46 0.98
N SER A 107 -20.83 -0.57 1.82
CA SER A 107 -21.91 0.34 1.40
C SER A 107 -21.40 1.40 0.41
N SER A 108 -20.19 1.92 0.63
CA SER A 108 -19.53 2.86 -0.28
C SER A 108 -19.23 2.22 -1.63
N LEU A 109 -18.70 0.99 -1.67
CA LEU A 109 -18.42 0.27 -2.91
C LEU A 109 -19.67 0.06 -3.76
N ARG A 110 -20.81 -0.34 -3.14
CA ARG A 110 -22.10 -0.45 -3.87
C ARG A 110 -22.53 0.86 -4.50
N SER A 111 -22.20 1.99 -3.89
CA SER A 111 -22.49 3.32 -4.42
C SER A 111 -21.50 3.74 -5.51
N ILE A 112 -20.22 3.47 -5.31
CA ILE A 112 -19.14 3.73 -6.25
C ILE A 112 -19.41 3.05 -7.60
N LEU A 113 -19.86 1.79 -7.58
CA LEU A 113 -20.17 1.02 -8.80
C LEU A 113 -21.29 1.64 -9.67
N ARG A 114 -22.06 2.60 -9.14
CA ARG A 114 -23.08 3.36 -9.89
C ARG A 114 -22.57 4.71 -10.40
N GLN A 115 -21.28 5.00 -10.20
CA GLN A 115 -20.63 6.25 -10.62
C GLN A 115 -19.76 6.06 -11.87
N ASP A 116 -19.92 4.93 -12.58
CA ASP A 116 -19.16 4.58 -13.78
C ASP A 116 -17.62 4.71 -13.58
N PRO A 117 -17.05 4.05 -12.56
CA PRO A 117 -15.63 4.11 -12.31
C PRO A 117 -14.85 3.21 -13.28
N ASP A 118 -13.68 3.67 -13.74
CA ASP A 118 -12.71 2.81 -14.45
C ASP A 118 -11.81 2.09 -13.44
N ILE A 119 -11.40 2.81 -12.39
CA ILE A 119 -10.46 2.33 -11.36
C ILE A 119 -11.07 2.54 -9.98
N ILE A 120 -11.05 1.49 -9.18
CA ILE A 120 -11.54 1.49 -7.80
C ILE A 120 -10.36 1.17 -6.87
N MET A 121 -10.10 2.03 -5.89
CA MET A 121 -9.16 1.69 -4.81
C MET A 121 -9.92 1.49 -3.51
N ILE A 122 -9.71 0.34 -2.90
CA ILE A 122 -10.25 -0.03 -1.59
C ILE A 122 -9.10 0.02 -0.61
N GLY A 123 -9.14 0.92 0.36
CA GLY A 123 -8.05 1.13 1.32
C GLY A 123 -7.59 -0.17 1.96
N GLU A 124 -8.54 -1.02 2.34
CA GLU A 124 -8.27 -2.37 2.83
C GLU A 124 -9.49 -3.30 2.73
N MET A 125 -9.25 -4.60 2.63
CA MET A 125 -10.28 -5.65 2.71
C MET A 125 -10.16 -6.36 4.06
N ARG A 126 -11.16 -6.18 4.93
CA ARG A 126 -11.20 -6.80 6.27
C ARG A 126 -12.23 -7.90 6.40
N ASP A 127 -13.29 -7.85 5.58
CA ASP A 127 -14.47 -8.69 5.66
C ASP A 127 -14.87 -9.27 4.29
N PHE A 128 -15.72 -10.30 4.34
CA PHE A 128 -16.24 -10.98 3.15
C PHE A 128 -16.94 -10.04 2.19
N ASP A 129 -17.85 -9.18 2.68
CA ASP A 129 -18.67 -8.33 1.82
C ASP A 129 -17.82 -7.38 1.00
N THR A 130 -16.83 -6.72 1.63
CA THR A 130 -15.89 -5.81 0.96
C THR A 130 -15.04 -6.56 -0.07
N ALA A 131 -14.49 -7.72 0.30
CA ALA A 131 -13.68 -8.54 -0.60
C ALA A 131 -14.48 -9.07 -1.77
N HIS A 132 -15.69 -9.56 -1.53
CA HIS A 132 -16.57 -10.10 -2.56
C HIS A 132 -16.98 -9.04 -3.58
N ILE A 133 -17.41 -7.84 -3.13
CA ILE A 133 -17.76 -6.74 -4.03
C ILE A 133 -16.54 -6.31 -4.85
N GLY A 134 -15.35 -6.17 -4.23
CA GLY A 134 -14.12 -5.80 -4.93
C GLY A 134 -13.72 -6.81 -6.01
N ILE A 135 -13.80 -8.10 -5.71
CA ILE A 135 -13.52 -9.19 -6.67
C ILE A 135 -14.55 -9.18 -7.80
N GLN A 136 -15.84 -9.10 -7.50
CA GLN A 136 -16.89 -9.02 -8.53
C GLN A 136 -16.66 -7.80 -9.45
N SER A 137 -16.30 -6.65 -8.88
CA SER A 137 -16.01 -5.45 -9.66
C SER A 137 -14.83 -5.67 -10.63
N SER A 138 -13.78 -6.36 -10.17
CA SER A 138 -12.62 -6.67 -11.00
C SER A 138 -12.93 -7.64 -12.15
N LEU A 139 -13.90 -8.52 -11.99
CA LEU A 139 -14.37 -9.43 -13.02
C LEU A 139 -15.34 -8.75 -14.02
N THR A 140 -16.01 -7.68 -13.59
CA THR A 140 -17.02 -6.99 -14.41
C THR A 140 -16.51 -5.74 -15.13
N GLY A 141 -15.19 -5.56 -15.24
CA GLY A 141 -14.61 -4.55 -16.12
C GLY A 141 -13.81 -3.44 -15.42
N HIS A 142 -13.64 -3.48 -14.09
CA HIS A 142 -12.93 -2.44 -13.35
C HIS A 142 -11.52 -2.89 -12.94
N LEU A 143 -10.55 -1.99 -12.95
CA LEU A 143 -9.27 -2.21 -12.29
C LEU A 143 -9.44 -1.93 -10.79
N VAL A 144 -9.25 -2.95 -9.96
CA VAL A 144 -9.39 -2.83 -8.51
C VAL A 144 -8.02 -2.91 -7.84
N LEU A 145 -7.72 -1.89 -7.05
CA LEU A 145 -6.51 -1.82 -6.22
C LEU A 145 -6.91 -1.95 -4.75
N SER A 146 -6.22 -2.78 -3.97
CA SER A 146 -6.53 -2.87 -2.54
C SER A 146 -5.35 -3.34 -1.70
N THR A 147 -5.56 -3.36 -0.37
CA THR A 147 -4.56 -3.89 0.57
C THR A 147 -5.10 -5.03 1.41
N LEU A 148 -4.17 -5.90 1.82
CA LEU A 148 -4.37 -6.92 2.83
C LEU A 148 -3.25 -6.84 3.88
N HIS A 149 -3.57 -7.25 5.12
CA HIS A 149 -2.58 -7.36 6.20
C HIS A 149 -2.08 -8.80 6.30
N THR A 150 -1.32 -9.25 5.28
CA THR A 150 -0.63 -10.55 5.31
C THR A 150 0.88 -10.35 5.16
N ASN A 151 1.66 -11.36 5.54
CA ASN A 151 3.12 -11.24 5.60
C ASN A 151 3.82 -11.39 4.25
N ASP A 152 3.20 -12.08 3.33
CA ASP A 152 3.72 -12.40 2.00
C ASP A 152 2.58 -12.50 0.97
N SER A 153 2.93 -12.63 -0.30
CA SER A 153 1.98 -12.67 -1.40
C SER A 153 1.15 -13.96 -1.46
N ILE A 154 1.69 -15.09 -1.01
CA ILE A 154 0.97 -16.36 -1.01
C ILE A 154 -0.12 -16.33 0.07
N SER A 155 0.22 -15.86 1.26
CA SER A 155 -0.72 -15.69 2.36
C SER A 155 -1.88 -14.74 2.02
N ALA A 156 -1.71 -13.83 1.07
CA ALA A 156 -2.80 -12.97 0.61
C ALA A 156 -3.90 -13.78 -0.09
N VAL A 157 -3.53 -14.75 -0.92
CA VAL A 157 -4.49 -15.65 -1.58
C VAL A 157 -5.24 -16.49 -0.55
N THR A 158 -4.51 -17.11 0.38
CA THR A 158 -5.10 -17.90 1.46
C THR A 158 -6.06 -17.04 2.29
N ARG A 159 -5.68 -15.79 2.58
CA ARG A 159 -6.53 -14.88 3.36
C ARG A 159 -7.86 -14.56 2.68
N LEU A 160 -7.87 -14.39 1.36
CA LEU A 160 -9.13 -14.21 0.62
C LEU A 160 -10.03 -15.45 0.71
N ILE A 161 -9.44 -16.64 0.60
CA ILE A 161 -10.17 -17.92 0.75
C ILE A 161 -10.70 -18.09 2.19
N ASP A 162 -9.89 -17.75 3.20
CA ASP A 162 -10.30 -17.79 4.62
C ASP A 162 -11.44 -16.80 4.93
N MET A 163 -11.53 -15.69 4.19
CA MET A 163 -12.66 -14.77 4.27
C MET A 163 -13.93 -15.29 3.60
N GLY A 164 -13.88 -16.47 2.94
CA GLY A 164 -15.03 -17.11 2.31
C GLY A 164 -15.13 -16.88 0.79
N ILE A 165 -14.10 -16.30 0.17
CA ILE A 165 -14.09 -16.11 -1.29
C ILE A 165 -13.75 -17.43 -1.98
N GLU A 166 -14.56 -17.82 -2.95
CA GLU A 166 -14.34 -19.05 -3.71
C GLU A 166 -13.03 -18.97 -4.53
N PRO A 167 -12.20 -20.04 -4.52
CA PRO A 167 -10.90 -20.07 -5.19
C PRO A 167 -10.94 -19.70 -6.68
N TYR A 168 -12.00 -20.07 -7.40
CA TYR A 168 -12.13 -19.73 -8.82
C TYR A 168 -12.33 -18.23 -9.06
N LEU A 169 -12.97 -17.50 -8.13
CA LEU A 169 -13.12 -16.04 -8.20
C LEU A 169 -11.78 -15.37 -7.95
N VAL A 170 -11.00 -15.83 -6.98
CA VAL A 170 -9.65 -15.31 -6.73
C VAL A 170 -8.75 -15.53 -7.95
N SER A 171 -8.76 -16.75 -8.51
CA SER A 171 -7.97 -17.11 -9.69
C SER A 171 -8.35 -16.29 -10.92
N GLY A 172 -9.63 -16.01 -11.12
CA GLY A 172 -10.13 -15.25 -12.29
C GLY A 172 -9.92 -13.75 -12.19
N SER A 173 -9.80 -13.21 -10.98
CA SER A 173 -9.74 -11.77 -10.73
C SER A 173 -8.32 -11.23 -10.47
N LEU A 174 -7.48 -12.03 -9.78
CA LEU A 174 -6.21 -11.56 -9.24
C LEU A 174 -5.13 -11.48 -10.33
N LEU A 175 -4.70 -10.26 -10.67
CA LEU A 175 -3.59 -9.99 -11.59
C LEU A 175 -2.23 -10.14 -10.91
N GLY A 176 -2.13 -9.74 -9.66
CA GLY A 176 -0.88 -9.81 -8.91
C GLY A 176 -1.01 -9.40 -7.45
N VAL A 177 -0.02 -9.81 -6.68
CA VAL A 177 0.14 -9.42 -5.26
C VAL A 177 1.54 -8.87 -5.05
N VAL A 178 1.62 -7.66 -4.52
CA VAL A 178 2.87 -7.00 -4.16
C VAL A 178 3.05 -7.08 -2.64
N ALA A 179 3.96 -7.93 -2.19
CA ALA A 179 4.33 -7.98 -0.78
C ALA A 179 5.40 -6.94 -0.50
N GLN A 180 5.14 -6.01 0.42
CA GLN A 180 5.97 -4.83 0.64
C GLN A 180 6.48 -4.73 2.07
N ARG A 181 7.74 -4.38 2.20
CA ARG A 181 8.42 -4.01 3.45
C ARG A 181 9.16 -2.70 3.26
N LEU A 182 9.29 -1.93 4.33
CA LEU A 182 10.19 -0.77 4.35
C LEU A 182 11.44 -1.08 5.15
N VAL A 183 12.58 -0.83 4.53
CA VAL A 183 13.89 -0.85 5.19
C VAL A 183 14.42 0.56 5.35
N ARG A 184 15.19 0.78 6.42
CA ARG A 184 15.81 2.09 6.66
C ARG A 184 16.95 2.33 5.68
N SER A 185 17.00 3.51 5.08
CA SER A 185 18.10 3.94 4.22
C SER A 185 19.30 4.38 5.07
N ILE A 186 20.48 3.89 4.75
CA ILE A 186 21.73 4.32 5.42
C ILE A 186 21.96 5.80 5.09
N CYS A 187 22.29 6.58 6.11
CA CYS A 187 22.55 8.00 5.97
C CYS A 187 23.71 8.27 5.00
N PRO A 188 23.50 9.02 3.90
CA PRO A 188 24.58 9.27 2.92
C PRO A 188 25.74 10.13 3.49
N HIS A 189 25.47 10.92 4.54
CA HIS A 189 26.46 11.81 5.15
C HIS A 189 27.43 11.12 6.11
N CYS A 190 27.09 9.93 6.60
CA CYS A 190 27.93 9.20 7.54
C CYS A 190 28.06 7.71 7.23
N ARG A 191 27.71 7.30 6.01
CA ARG A 191 27.92 5.92 5.56
C ARG A 191 29.41 5.64 5.46
N GLU A 192 29.81 4.47 5.92
CA GLU A 192 31.17 3.95 5.80
C GLU A 192 31.13 2.51 5.29
N GLU A 193 32.13 2.13 4.53
CA GLU A 193 32.31 0.74 4.10
C GLU A 193 32.89 -0.06 5.28
N VAL A 194 32.31 -1.22 5.53
CA VAL A 194 32.75 -2.14 6.59
C VAL A 194 32.86 -3.55 6.03
N PRO A 195 33.74 -4.39 6.58
CA PRO A 195 33.73 -5.81 6.23
C PRO A 195 32.38 -6.44 6.49
N ALA A 196 31.89 -7.23 5.56
CA ALA A 196 30.67 -7.97 5.76
C ALA A 196 30.85 -9.06 6.83
N SER A 197 29.82 -9.31 7.61
CA SER A 197 29.83 -10.32 8.66
C SER A 197 28.51 -11.10 8.70
N GLY A 198 28.52 -12.24 9.37
CA GLY A 198 27.34 -13.06 9.56
C GLY A 198 26.72 -13.54 8.23
N VAL A 199 25.41 -13.44 8.12
CA VAL A 199 24.64 -13.91 6.95
C VAL A 199 25.07 -13.24 5.65
N ILE A 200 25.46 -11.96 5.68
CA ILE A 200 25.87 -11.21 4.49
C ILE A 200 27.11 -11.85 3.86
N LEU A 201 28.08 -12.21 4.68
CA LEU A 201 29.30 -12.89 4.24
C LEU A 201 29.02 -14.30 3.66
N GLN A 202 28.06 -15.03 4.24
CA GLN A 202 27.64 -16.35 3.74
C GLN A 202 27.05 -16.30 2.31
N HIS A 203 26.49 -15.15 1.91
CA HIS A 203 26.00 -14.90 0.54
C HIS A 203 27.09 -14.38 -0.42
N GLY A 204 28.38 -14.48 -0.06
CA GLY A 204 29.50 -14.07 -0.91
C GLY A 204 29.70 -12.56 -1.01
N ILE A 205 29.07 -11.78 -0.13
CA ILE A 205 29.22 -10.33 -0.08
C ILE A 205 30.33 -10.02 0.94
N GLU A 206 31.46 -9.51 0.48
CA GLU A 206 32.63 -9.23 1.31
C GLU A 206 32.56 -7.86 2.01
N LYS A 207 31.82 -6.91 1.43
CA LYS A 207 31.73 -5.53 1.88
C LYS A 207 30.29 -5.13 2.11
N ALA A 208 30.05 -4.40 3.16
CA ALA A 208 28.74 -3.84 3.52
C ALA A 208 28.85 -2.35 3.86
N TRP A 209 27.71 -1.67 3.96
CA TRP A 209 27.67 -0.29 4.37
C TRP A 209 27.01 -0.15 5.72
N ARG A 210 27.55 0.73 6.56
CA ARG A 210 26.99 1.08 7.86
C ARG A 210 26.92 2.59 8.04
N GLY A 211 25.90 3.08 8.69
CA GLY A 211 25.83 4.47 9.13
C GLY A 211 26.48 4.64 10.49
N ARG A 212 27.55 5.42 10.57
CA ARG A 212 28.27 5.72 11.82
C ARG A 212 27.41 6.54 12.82
N GLY A 213 26.49 7.34 12.31
CA GLY A 213 25.78 8.36 13.06
C GLY A 213 26.40 9.74 12.85
N CYS A 214 25.56 10.75 12.64
CA CYS A 214 25.96 12.17 12.55
C CYS A 214 24.76 13.06 12.91
N GLU A 215 24.99 14.36 13.03
CA GLU A 215 23.92 15.34 13.33
C GLU A 215 22.77 15.29 12.32
N LYS A 216 23.07 15.12 11.00
CA LYS A 216 22.05 15.04 9.94
C LYS A 216 21.07 13.89 10.13
N CYS A 217 21.52 12.77 10.64
CA CYS A 217 20.66 11.61 10.95
C CYS A 217 20.31 11.51 12.45
N ARG A 218 20.56 12.55 13.23
CA ARG A 218 20.36 12.56 14.71
C ARG A 218 21.04 11.35 15.38
N ASN A 219 22.26 11.07 14.97
CA ASN A 219 23.12 9.96 15.44
C ASN A 219 22.54 8.55 15.23
N THR A 220 21.48 8.38 14.43
CA THR A 220 20.87 7.06 14.18
C THR A 220 21.60 6.24 13.12
N GLY A 221 22.41 6.87 12.25
CA GLY A 221 23.02 6.24 11.09
C GLY A 221 22.09 6.06 9.89
N TYR A 222 20.80 6.46 9.99
CA TYR A 222 19.78 6.24 8.97
C TYR A 222 18.98 7.51 8.68
N ILE A 223 18.60 7.70 7.41
CA ILE A 223 17.70 8.77 6.95
C ILE A 223 16.72 8.21 5.92
N GLY A 224 15.42 8.27 6.23
CA GLY A 224 14.37 7.78 5.33
C GLY A 224 14.23 6.25 5.32
N ARG A 225 13.41 5.78 4.40
CA ARG A 225 13.07 4.37 4.18
C ARG A 225 12.79 4.17 2.70
N PHE A 226 13.00 2.97 2.20
CA PHE A 226 12.62 2.57 0.84
C PHE A 226 11.91 1.21 0.87
N GLY A 227 11.13 0.93 -0.18
CA GLY A 227 10.39 -0.33 -0.33
C GLY A 227 11.29 -1.49 -0.75
N LEU A 228 10.94 -2.68 -0.28
CA LEU A 228 11.54 -3.96 -0.59
C LEU A 228 10.42 -4.95 -0.89
#